data_db0957376ade5b9fa2aa4e9c94e4c266
#
_entry.id   db0957376ade5b9fa2aa4e9c94e4c266
#
_cell.length_a   1.000
_cell.length_b   1.000
_cell.length_c   1.000
_cell.angle_alpha   90.00
_cell.angle_beta   90.00
_cell.angle_gamma   90.00
#
_symmetry.space_group_name_H-M   'P 1'
#
loop_
_entity.id
_entity.type
_entity.pdbx_description
1 polymer ?
#
loop_
_entity_poly.entity_id
_entity_poly.type
_entity_poly.pdbx_seq_one_letter_code
_entity_poly.pdbx_strand_id
1 'polypeptide(L)'
;MRVITGKYKGRHFDIPRTVKARPTTDFAKENLFNVLNSYIDWEEEPVALDLFAGTGSITLELLSRGCSRVISIEKDPLHFKFIKEFIDKLQDLSAIPIKGDVFNYIGQCREQVDFIFADPP
;
A
#
# COMPACT_ATOMS: atom_id res chain seq x y z
N MET A 1 6.21 -8.71 -7.25
CA MET A 1 5.95 -7.38 -6.66
C MET A 1 7.25 -6.83 -6.12
N ARG A 2 7.69 -5.72 -6.63
CA ARG A 2 9.01 -5.16 -6.32
C ARG A 2 8.92 -3.70 -5.87
N VAL A 3 9.78 -3.32 -4.91
CA VAL A 3 9.90 -1.92 -4.46
C VAL A 3 10.81 -1.16 -5.43
N ILE A 4 10.35 0.01 -5.87
CA ILE A 4 11.07 0.84 -6.84
C ILE A 4 12.10 1.73 -6.16
N THR A 5 11.69 2.46 -5.11
CA THR A 5 12.53 3.46 -4.48
C THR A 5 12.30 3.47 -2.96
N GLY A 6 13.23 4.05 -2.22
CA GLY A 6 13.11 4.24 -0.77
C GLY A 6 13.89 3.23 0.03
N LYS A 7 13.56 3.11 1.32
CA LYS A 7 14.34 2.29 2.25
C LYS A 7 14.30 0.79 1.94
N TYR A 8 13.29 0.33 1.22
CA TYR A 8 13.15 -1.08 0.82
C TYR A 8 13.46 -1.31 -0.65
N LYS A 9 14.11 -0.35 -1.33
CA LYS A 9 14.42 -0.44 -2.75
C LYS A 9 14.98 -1.81 -3.12
N GLY A 10 14.41 -2.41 -4.17
CA GLY A 10 14.83 -3.70 -4.68
C GLY A 10 14.26 -4.91 -3.95
N ARG A 11 13.60 -4.74 -2.80
CA ARG A 11 12.92 -5.85 -2.14
C ARG A 11 11.82 -6.38 -3.05
N HIS A 12 11.69 -7.69 -3.06
CA HIS A 12 10.74 -8.39 -3.93
C HIS A 12 9.94 -9.41 -3.13
N PHE A 13 8.63 -9.47 -3.40
CA PHE A 13 7.73 -10.44 -2.79
C PHE A 13 6.97 -11.16 -3.89
N ASP A 14 7.07 -12.49 -3.93
CA ASP A 14 6.36 -13.28 -4.93
C ASP A 14 4.88 -13.37 -4.57
N ILE A 15 4.02 -13.05 -5.53
CA ILE A 15 2.58 -13.14 -5.36
C ILE A 15 2.16 -14.60 -5.56
N PRO A 16 1.55 -15.26 -4.56
CA PRO A 16 1.11 -16.64 -4.71
C PRO A 16 0.10 -16.80 -5.84
N ARG A 17 0.10 -17.95 -6.50
CA ARG A 17 -0.85 -18.25 -7.59
C ARG A 17 -2.30 -18.25 -7.12
N THR A 18 -2.53 -18.46 -5.83
CA THR A 18 -3.86 -18.42 -5.23
C THR A 18 -4.43 -17.02 -5.12
N VAL A 19 -3.57 -15.99 -5.22
CA VAL A 19 -3.97 -14.59 -5.18
C VAL A 19 -4.25 -14.14 -6.61
N LYS A 20 -5.54 -14.03 -6.94
CA LYS A 20 -6.00 -13.68 -8.29
C LYS A 20 -6.21 -12.18 -8.43
N ALA A 21 -5.17 -11.42 -8.19
CA ALA A 21 -5.21 -9.98 -8.39
C ALA A 21 -4.50 -9.63 -9.70
N ARG A 22 -4.96 -8.56 -10.35
CA ARG A 22 -4.21 -7.96 -11.45
C ARG A 22 -3.00 -7.26 -10.83
N PRO A 23 -1.77 -7.73 -11.08
CA PRO A 23 -0.60 -7.10 -10.49
C PRO A 23 -0.36 -5.72 -11.11
N THR A 24 0.06 -4.77 -10.28
CA THR A 24 0.56 -3.48 -10.76
C THR A 24 1.96 -3.71 -11.29
N THR A 25 2.20 -3.37 -12.55
CA THR A 25 3.53 -3.53 -13.15
C THR A 25 4.50 -2.53 -12.53
N ASP A 26 5.80 -2.84 -12.58
CA ASP A 26 6.84 -1.92 -12.13
C ASP A 26 6.78 -0.61 -12.90
N PHE A 27 6.54 -0.68 -14.21
CA PHE A 27 6.43 0.50 -15.06
C PHE A 27 5.26 1.41 -14.66
N ALA A 28 4.08 0.82 -14.44
CA ALA A 28 2.91 1.59 -14.01
C ALA A 28 3.11 2.21 -12.64
N LYS A 29 3.70 1.46 -11.71
CA LYS A 29 3.99 1.94 -10.35
C LYS A 29 4.99 3.10 -10.40
N GLU A 30 6.06 2.96 -11.16
CA GLU A 30 7.07 4.01 -11.31
C GLU A 30 6.45 5.30 -11.87
N ASN A 31 5.64 5.19 -12.92
CA ASN A 31 4.96 6.34 -13.52
C ASN A 31 4.03 7.03 -12.52
N LEU A 32 3.26 6.25 -11.77
CA LEU A 32 2.37 6.80 -10.74
C LEU A 32 3.16 7.60 -9.70
N PHE A 33 4.22 7.02 -9.17
CA PHE A 33 5.00 7.69 -8.11
C PHE A 33 5.81 8.86 -8.65
N ASN A 34 6.21 8.85 -9.93
CA ASN A 34 6.82 10.03 -10.54
C ASN A 34 5.84 11.23 -10.55
N VAL A 35 4.57 10.97 -10.79
CA VAL A 35 3.53 12.01 -10.71
C VAL A 35 3.34 12.44 -9.25
N LEU A 36 3.21 11.47 -8.33
CA LEU A 36 2.99 11.75 -6.91
C LEU A 36 4.13 12.55 -6.28
N ASN A 37 5.36 12.35 -6.74
CA ASN A 37 6.52 13.10 -6.24
C ASN A 37 6.38 14.62 -6.42
N SER A 38 5.55 15.07 -7.36
CA SER A 38 5.27 16.50 -7.55
C SER A 38 4.28 17.07 -6.55
N TYR A 39 3.53 16.22 -5.86
CA TYR A 39 2.46 16.62 -4.94
C TYR A 39 2.73 16.25 -3.50
N ILE A 40 3.60 15.29 -3.24
CA ILE A 40 3.84 14.73 -1.91
C ILE A 40 5.29 15.00 -1.52
N ASP A 41 5.49 15.60 -0.35
CA ASP A 41 6.80 15.73 0.26
C ASP A 41 7.01 14.55 1.21
N TRP A 42 7.81 13.58 0.77
CA TRP A 42 8.07 12.37 1.54
C TRP A 42 8.84 12.64 2.84
N GLU A 43 9.61 13.74 2.89
CA GLU A 43 10.34 14.12 4.09
C GLU A 43 9.42 14.55 5.24
N GLU A 44 8.21 14.98 4.92
CA GLU A 44 7.19 15.28 5.93
C GLU A 44 6.56 14.01 6.54
N GLU A 45 6.98 12.84 6.09
CA GLU A 45 6.50 11.55 6.58
C GLU A 45 4.96 11.45 6.59
N PRO A 46 4.31 11.59 5.43
CA PRO A 46 2.86 11.70 5.37
C PRO A 46 2.14 10.43 5.84
N VAL A 47 0.89 10.60 6.24
CA VAL A 47 -0.03 9.52 6.54
C VAL A 47 -0.87 9.24 5.29
N ALA A 48 -0.86 8.02 4.81
CA ALA A 48 -1.57 7.62 3.61
C ALA A 48 -2.65 6.58 3.89
N LEU A 49 -3.70 6.63 3.09
CA LEU A 49 -4.78 5.64 3.10
C LEU A 49 -4.84 4.98 1.73
N ASP A 50 -4.61 3.68 1.70
CA ASP A 50 -4.69 2.86 0.49
C ASP A 50 -6.00 2.07 0.52
N LEU A 51 -7.00 2.60 -0.16
CA LEU A 51 -8.29 1.94 -0.34
C LEU A 51 -8.15 0.91 -1.46
N PHE A 52 -8.84 -0.22 -1.35
CA PHE A 52 -8.76 -1.30 -2.33
C PHE A 52 -7.32 -1.78 -2.56
N ALA A 53 -6.63 -2.12 -1.47
CA ALA A 53 -5.18 -2.33 -1.50
C ALA A 53 -4.72 -3.49 -2.40
N GLY A 54 -5.57 -4.48 -2.67
CA GLY A 54 -5.25 -5.60 -3.54
C GLY A 54 -4.08 -6.41 -3.01
N THR A 55 -3.02 -6.55 -3.82
CA THR A 55 -1.79 -7.23 -3.38
C THR A 55 -0.93 -6.36 -2.47
N GLY A 56 -1.29 -5.10 -2.27
CA GLY A 56 -0.53 -4.19 -1.43
C GLY A 56 0.67 -3.54 -2.11
N SER A 57 0.73 -3.56 -3.44
CA SER A 57 1.86 -2.99 -4.17
C SER A 57 2.06 -1.50 -3.87
N ILE A 58 0.99 -0.73 -3.82
CA ILE A 58 1.05 0.70 -3.50
C ILE A 58 1.41 0.90 -2.03
N THR A 59 0.79 0.13 -1.14
CA THR A 59 1.13 0.15 0.29
C THR A 59 2.63 -0.07 0.50
N LEU A 60 3.19 -1.08 -0.14
CA LEU A 60 4.60 -1.40 -0.02
C LEU A 60 5.49 -0.23 -0.46
N GLU A 61 5.16 0.39 -1.59
CA GLU A 61 5.92 1.52 -2.10
C GLU A 61 5.80 2.74 -1.17
N LEU A 62 4.61 3.02 -0.64
CA LEU A 62 4.39 4.12 0.31
C LEU A 62 5.20 3.94 1.59
N LEU A 63 5.24 2.72 2.12
CA LEU A 63 6.07 2.40 3.28
C LEU A 63 7.55 2.65 2.97
N SER A 64 7.99 2.22 1.80
CA SER A 64 9.38 2.37 1.39
C SER A 64 9.79 3.84 1.25
N ARG A 65 8.89 4.68 0.77
CA ARG A 65 9.20 6.10 0.52
C ARG A 65 9.11 6.99 1.76
N GLY A 66 8.69 6.44 2.91
CA GLY A 66 8.80 7.14 4.17
C GLY A 66 7.50 7.62 4.80
N CYS A 67 6.35 7.13 4.35
CA CYS A 67 5.09 7.42 5.04
C CYS A 67 5.19 6.97 6.51
N SER A 68 4.78 7.83 7.42
CA SER A 68 4.79 7.50 8.85
C SER A 68 3.70 6.49 9.21
N ARG A 69 2.62 6.47 8.45
CA ARG A 69 1.54 5.49 8.57
C ARG A 69 0.96 5.22 7.19
N VAL A 70 0.71 3.96 6.90
CA VAL A 70 -0.03 3.54 5.71
C VAL A 70 -1.14 2.61 6.15
N ILE A 71 -2.38 3.09 6.06
CA ILE A 71 -3.57 2.33 6.38
C ILE A 71 -4.06 1.69 5.09
N SER A 72 -4.12 0.36 5.05
CA SER A 72 -4.46 -0.40 3.85
C SER A 72 -5.73 -1.19 4.09
N ILE A 73 -6.74 -0.96 3.26
CA ILE A 73 -8.02 -1.64 3.38
C ILE A 73 -8.14 -2.66 2.26
N GLU A 74 -8.35 -3.91 2.64
CA GLU A 74 -8.56 -5.00 1.68
C GLU A 74 -9.62 -5.97 2.19
N LYS A 75 -10.59 -6.28 1.33
CA LYS A 75 -11.72 -7.13 1.64
C LYS A 75 -11.44 -8.61 1.38
N ASP A 76 -10.67 -8.91 0.34
CA ASP A 76 -10.40 -10.30 -0.06
C ASP A 76 -9.47 -10.98 0.94
N PRO A 77 -9.86 -12.15 1.48
CA PRO A 77 -9.04 -12.82 2.51
C PRO A 77 -7.66 -13.24 2.05
N LEU A 78 -7.53 -13.68 0.80
CA LEU A 78 -6.23 -14.13 0.27
C LEU A 78 -5.30 -12.96 -0.01
N HIS A 79 -5.84 -11.87 -0.55
CA HIS A 79 -5.07 -10.64 -0.74
C HIS A 79 -4.61 -10.07 0.60
N PHE A 80 -5.51 -10.01 1.57
CA PHE A 80 -5.20 -9.51 2.89
C PHE A 80 -4.12 -10.34 3.58
N LYS A 81 -4.22 -11.67 3.47
CA LYS A 81 -3.21 -12.58 4.00
C LYS A 81 -1.83 -12.29 3.41
N PHE A 82 -1.77 -12.08 2.10
CA PHE A 82 -0.50 -11.76 1.43
C PHE A 82 0.08 -10.43 1.94
N ILE A 83 -0.78 -9.40 2.08
CA ILE A 83 -0.34 -8.10 2.63
C ILE A 83 0.23 -8.28 4.03
N LYS A 84 -0.47 -9.01 4.91
CA LYS A 84 0.00 -9.27 6.26
C LYS A 84 1.36 -9.98 6.27
N GLU A 85 1.54 -10.95 5.38
CA GLU A 85 2.79 -11.71 5.31
C GLU A 85 3.97 -10.83 4.93
N PHE A 86 3.83 -9.97 3.92
CA PHE A 86 4.96 -9.12 3.55
C PHE A 86 5.22 -8.03 4.60
N ILE A 87 4.18 -7.49 5.23
CA ILE A 87 4.35 -6.52 6.30
C ILE A 87 5.08 -7.15 7.48
N ASP A 88 4.74 -8.38 7.85
CA ASP A 88 5.41 -9.10 8.93
C ASP A 88 6.89 -9.33 8.61
N LYS A 89 7.21 -9.63 7.36
CA LYS A 89 8.61 -9.78 6.92
C LYS A 89 9.38 -8.47 6.98
N LEU A 90 8.73 -7.34 6.68
CA LEU A 90 9.36 -6.03 6.75
C LEU A 90 9.55 -5.55 8.19
N GLN A 91 8.72 -6.04 9.13
CA GLN A 91 8.68 -5.56 10.51
C GLN A 91 8.49 -4.04 10.61
N ASP A 92 7.68 -3.49 9.70
CA ASP A 92 7.44 -2.05 9.62
C ASP A 92 6.19 -1.68 10.41
N LEU A 93 6.39 -0.98 11.52
CA LEU A 93 5.30 -0.56 12.40
C LEU A 93 4.44 0.56 11.83
N SER A 94 4.85 1.17 10.72
CA SER A 94 4.07 2.20 10.02
C SER A 94 2.90 1.59 9.24
N ALA A 95 2.93 0.28 9.00
CA ALA A 95 1.88 -0.40 8.24
C ALA A 95 0.71 -0.77 9.14
N ILE A 96 -0.50 -0.41 8.73
CA ILE A 96 -1.74 -0.71 9.43
C ILE A 96 -2.71 -1.37 8.45
N PRO A 97 -2.60 -2.70 8.23
CA PRO A 97 -3.51 -3.40 7.34
C PRO A 97 -4.83 -3.70 8.05
N ILE A 98 -5.92 -3.45 7.35
CA ILE A 98 -7.27 -3.68 7.86
C ILE A 98 -8.03 -4.54 6.86
N LYS A 99 -8.52 -5.68 7.31
CA LYS A 99 -9.41 -6.52 6.52
C LYS A 99 -10.82 -5.99 6.64
N GLY A 100 -11.41 -5.58 5.54
CA GLY A 100 -12.75 -5.06 5.59
C GLY A 100 -13.20 -4.41 4.29
N ASP A 101 -14.43 -3.92 4.33
CA ASP A 101 -15.07 -3.21 3.22
C ASP A 101 -14.72 -1.72 3.31
N VAL A 102 -14.31 -1.15 2.16
CA VAL A 102 -13.91 0.25 2.07
C VAL A 102 -15.03 1.20 2.53
N PHE A 103 -16.27 0.92 2.14
CA PHE A 103 -17.39 1.82 2.47
C PHE A 103 -17.69 1.80 3.97
N ASN A 104 -17.60 0.62 4.60
CA ASN A 104 -17.75 0.53 6.06
C ASN A 104 -16.61 1.26 6.78
N TYR A 105 -15.38 1.11 6.29
CA TYR A 105 -14.22 1.79 6.88
C TYR A 105 -14.37 3.31 6.79
N ILE A 106 -14.71 3.83 5.61
CA ILE A 106 -14.87 5.29 5.41
C ILE A 106 -15.93 5.86 6.36
N GLY A 107 -17.04 5.14 6.55
CA GLY A 107 -18.11 5.58 7.45
C GLY A 107 -17.69 5.65 8.91
N GLN A 108 -16.62 4.97 9.30
CA GLN A 108 -16.16 4.89 10.69
C GLN A 108 -14.79 5.53 10.89
N CYS A 109 -14.13 5.97 9.81
CA CYS A 109 -12.78 6.48 9.86
C CYS A 109 -12.72 7.80 10.62
N ARG A 110 -11.85 7.87 11.62
CA ARG A 110 -11.56 9.08 12.39
C ARG A 110 -10.11 9.52 12.24
N GLU A 111 -9.36 8.84 11.36
CA GLU A 111 -7.97 9.15 11.10
C GLU A 111 -7.84 10.39 10.22
N GLN A 112 -6.87 11.24 10.54
CA GLN A 112 -6.46 12.31 9.66
C GLN A 112 -5.37 11.78 8.74
N VAL A 113 -5.61 11.84 7.44
CA VAL A 113 -4.65 11.38 6.45
C VAL A 113 -4.24 12.53 5.55
N ASP A 114 -3.02 12.46 5.03
CA ASP A 114 -2.48 13.49 4.14
C ASP A 114 -2.90 13.24 2.70
N PHE A 115 -3.06 11.97 2.30
CA PHE A 115 -3.60 11.65 1.00
C PHE A 115 -4.23 10.27 0.97
N ILE A 116 -5.08 10.06 -0.03
CA ILE A 116 -5.83 8.82 -0.23
C ILE A 116 -5.55 8.32 -1.65
N PHE A 117 -5.16 7.07 -1.76
CA PHE A 117 -5.09 6.36 -3.02
C PHE A 117 -6.28 5.40 -3.11
N ALA A 118 -7.01 5.45 -4.23
CA ALA A 118 -8.18 4.59 -4.43
C ALA A 118 -8.20 4.10 -5.88
N ASP A 119 -7.97 2.81 -6.06
CA ASP A 119 -8.04 2.15 -7.37
C ASP A 119 -8.99 0.95 -7.26
N PRO A 120 -10.31 1.18 -7.39
CA PRO A 120 -11.29 0.10 -7.27
C PRO A 120 -11.09 -0.98 -8.32
N PRO A 121 -11.39 -2.24 -7.98
CA PRO A 121 -11.29 -3.36 -8.92
C PRO A 121 -12.27 -3.24 -10.09
#